data_a7a7651fa808d3f023a6c977d1a85818
#
_entry.id   a7a7651fa808d3f023a6c977d1a85818
#
_cell.length_a   1.000
_cell.length_b   1.000
_cell.length_c   1.000
_cell.angle_alpha   90.00
_cell.angle_beta   90.00
_cell.angle_gamma   90.00
#
_symmetry.space_group_name_H-M   'P 1'
#
loop_
_entity.id
_entity.type
_entity.pdbx_description
1 polymer ?
#
loop_
_entity_poly.entity_id
_entity_poly.type
_entity_poly.pdbx_seq_one_letter_code
_entity_poly.pdbx_strand_id
1 'polypeptide(L)'
;MTALEVDSLTVAFPGPAAPVEVVRQASLRLEAGEMVGLVGESGSGKSLTALALLGLLPAGARVGGGSVRLAGRELLGLPERELRAVRGGAIGLVFQEPLSALNPVLTIGRQVREALRAHRSLSREQVATETSELLDLVALPVRLLESHPHQLSGGQRQRVLLMLALAGRPSFLLADEPTTALDVTVQAQILALLADLRRELGLGILLITHDLAVVAESCSRAYVMYAGEIVEEGPVPVLFSTPGHPYTAGLLAALPRLGEPGRRGELPAVPGQVADPRHLPEGCAFHPRCARAVERCRREHPLPVSLGPGHRSRCFFAEQVRAGR
;
A
#
# COMPACT_ATOMS: atom_id res chain seq x y z
N MET A 1 15.10 16.37 -3.31
CA MET A 1 14.16 15.42 -3.94
C MET A 1 12.87 15.44 -3.14
N THR A 2 11.73 15.40 -3.82
CA THR A 2 10.43 15.38 -3.15
C THR A 2 10.19 13.98 -2.60
N ALA A 3 9.92 13.87 -1.29
CA ALA A 3 9.65 12.59 -0.63
C ALA A 3 8.38 12.69 0.22
N LEU A 4 7.67 11.57 0.33
CA LEU A 4 6.66 11.32 1.34
C LEU A 4 7.32 10.49 2.45
N GLU A 5 7.38 11.05 3.65
CA GLU A 5 8.05 10.46 4.80
C GLU A 5 7.03 10.22 5.92
N VAL A 6 7.08 9.03 6.47
CA VAL A 6 6.26 8.61 7.61
C VAL A 6 7.22 8.15 8.70
N ASP A 7 7.10 8.73 9.87
CA ASP A 7 7.92 8.38 11.03
C ASP A 7 7.05 8.01 12.21
N SER A 8 7.23 6.78 12.68
CA SER A 8 6.62 6.24 13.91
C SER A 8 5.10 6.42 13.97
N LEU A 9 4.41 6.34 12.81
CA LEU A 9 2.96 6.53 12.72
C LEU A 9 2.22 5.49 13.55
N THR A 10 1.36 5.97 14.42
CA THR A 10 0.46 5.14 15.24
C THR A 10 -0.99 5.49 14.95
N VAL A 11 -1.80 4.47 14.68
CA VAL A 11 -3.26 4.60 14.48
C VAL A 11 -3.98 3.69 15.46
N ALA A 12 -4.94 4.23 16.19
CA ALA A 12 -5.69 3.50 17.19
C ALA A 12 -7.20 3.72 17.08
N PHE A 13 -7.96 2.72 17.50
CA PHE A 13 -9.39 2.81 17.76
C PHE A 13 -9.66 2.91 19.26
N PRO A 14 -10.80 3.49 19.69
CA PRO A 14 -11.23 3.42 21.08
C PRO A 14 -11.38 1.96 21.53
N GLY A 15 -10.82 1.64 22.67
CA GLY A 15 -11.00 0.34 23.32
C GLY A 15 -11.63 0.50 24.69
N PRO A 16 -12.12 -0.59 25.30
CA PRO A 16 -12.84 -0.54 26.60
C PRO A 16 -11.96 -0.08 27.77
N ALA A 17 -10.68 -0.41 27.77
CA ALA A 17 -9.72 -0.04 28.84
C ALA A 17 -8.65 0.91 28.34
N ALA A 18 -8.17 0.72 27.11
CA ALA A 18 -7.14 1.54 26.48
C ALA A 18 -7.37 1.58 24.96
N PRO A 19 -6.82 2.57 24.24
CA PRO A 19 -6.86 2.57 22.76
C PRO A 19 -6.23 1.30 22.19
N VAL A 20 -6.86 0.74 21.16
CA VAL A 20 -6.37 -0.43 20.41
C VAL A 20 -5.55 0.06 19.23
N GLU A 21 -4.25 -0.08 19.31
CA GLU A 21 -3.33 0.31 18.23
C GLU A 21 -3.36 -0.72 17.11
N VAL A 22 -3.78 -0.29 15.91
CA VAL A 22 -3.86 -1.11 14.69
C VAL A 22 -2.73 -0.81 13.71
N VAL A 23 -2.11 0.38 13.82
CA VAL A 23 -0.82 0.72 13.23
C VAL A 23 0.08 1.17 14.37
N ARG A 24 1.27 0.62 14.46
CA ARG A 24 2.15 0.73 15.62
C ARG A 24 3.54 1.18 15.17
N GLN A 25 3.84 2.45 15.38
CA GLN A 25 5.14 3.05 15.06
C GLN A 25 5.66 2.70 13.66
N ALA A 26 4.74 2.68 12.67
CA ALA A 26 5.10 2.38 11.29
C ALA A 26 5.91 3.55 10.70
N SER A 27 7.08 3.23 10.15
CA SER A 27 7.93 4.21 9.45
C SER A 27 8.18 3.74 8.04
N LEU A 28 7.97 4.64 7.07
CA LEU A 28 8.26 4.38 5.66
C LEU A 28 8.62 5.68 4.93
N ARG A 29 9.31 5.54 3.82
CA ARG A 29 9.67 6.65 2.95
C ARG A 29 9.41 6.26 1.51
N LEU A 30 8.89 7.19 0.72
CA LEU A 30 8.64 7.05 -0.71
C LEU A 30 9.22 8.27 -1.43
N GLU A 31 10.04 8.03 -2.43
CA GLU A 31 10.61 9.10 -3.25
C GLU A 31 9.84 9.24 -4.58
N ALA A 32 9.88 10.44 -5.15
CA ALA A 32 9.32 10.67 -6.49
C ALA A 32 10.03 9.76 -7.51
N GLY A 33 9.27 9.16 -8.43
CA GLY A 33 9.79 8.23 -9.43
C GLY A 33 10.08 6.82 -8.90
N GLU A 34 9.81 6.53 -7.63
CA GLU A 34 10.01 5.22 -7.03
C GLU A 34 8.68 4.43 -6.94
N MET A 35 8.73 3.11 -7.08
CA MET A 35 7.62 2.22 -6.72
C MET A 35 8.07 1.32 -5.56
N VAL A 36 7.36 1.44 -4.45
CA VAL A 36 7.65 0.75 -3.18
C VAL A 36 6.46 -0.10 -2.79
N GLY A 37 6.72 -1.35 -2.39
CA GLY A 37 5.70 -2.25 -1.87
C GLY A 37 5.45 -2.07 -0.37
N LEU A 38 4.18 -2.10 0.06
CA LEU A 38 3.79 -2.33 1.44
C LEU A 38 2.99 -3.63 1.50
N VAL A 39 3.62 -4.68 2.03
CA VAL A 39 3.07 -6.04 1.98
C VAL A 39 2.79 -6.63 3.36
N GLY A 40 1.88 -7.59 3.40
CA GLY A 40 1.51 -8.34 4.61
C GLY A 40 0.14 -8.97 4.46
N GLU A 41 -0.22 -9.86 5.38
CA GLU A 41 -1.54 -10.50 5.39
C GLU A 41 -2.68 -9.48 5.59
N SER A 42 -3.92 -9.89 5.27
CA SER A 42 -5.12 -9.09 5.56
C SER A 42 -5.18 -8.78 7.07
N GLY A 43 -5.59 -7.55 7.41
CA GLY A 43 -5.64 -7.10 8.81
C GLY A 43 -4.29 -6.65 9.40
N SER A 44 -3.18 -6.66 8.64
CA SER A 44 -1.88 -6.19 9.16
C SER A 44 -1.76 -4.67 9.35
N GLY A 45 -2.72 -3.86 8.87
CA GLY A 45 -2.74 -2.40 9.04
C GLY A 45 -2.40 -1.58 7.79
N LYS A 46 -2.12 -2.21 6.64
CA LYS A 46 -1.66 -1.55 5.39
C LYS A 46 -2.60 -0.44 4.89
N SER A 47 -3.87 -0.78 4.67
CA SER A 47 -4.88 0.19 4.19
C SER A 47 -5.10 1.33 5.18
N LEU A 48 -5.11 1.03 6.48
CA LEU A 48 -5.21 2.06 7.51
C LEU A 48 -4.00 3.00 7.53
N THR A 49 -2.81 2.47 7.25
CA THR A 49 -1.62 3.30 7.06
C THR A 49 -1.84 4.27 5.90
N ALA A 50 -2.24 3.80 4.71
CA ALA A 50 -2.51 4.68 3.57
C ALA A 50 -3.58 5.75 3.86
N LEU A 51 -4.69 5.36 4.49
CA LEU A 51 -5.76 6.29 4.86
C LEU A 51 -5.29 7.34 5.88
N ALA A 52 -4.43 6.96 6.83
CA ALA A 52 -3.87 7.89 7.82
C ALA A 52 -3.02 8.99 7.17
N LEU A 53 -2.25 8.65 6.11
CA LEU A 53 -1.42 9.63 5.37
C LEU A 53 -2.26 10.78 4.79
N LEU A 54 -3.53 10.51 4.50
CA LEU A 54 -4.45 11.47 3.90
C LEU A 54 -5.49 12.01 4.89
N GLY A 55 -5.43 11.62 6.17
CA GLY A 55 -6.45 11.98 7.15
C GLY A 55 -7.85 11.45 6.80
N LEU A 56 -7.93 10.28 6.14
CA LEU A 56 -9.16 9.60 5.71
C LEU A 56 -9.50 8.40 6.60
N LEU A 57 -9.06 8.41 7.84
CA LEU A 57 -9.35 7.33 8.78
C LEU A 57 -10.86 7.14 8.98
N PRO A 58 -11.35 5.90 9.11
CA PRO A 58 -12.75 5.63 9.39
C PRO A 58 -13.17 6.18 10.76
N ALA A 59 -14.48 6.34 10.95
CA ALA A 59 -15.04 6.84 12.20
C ALA A 59 -14.54 6.03 13.40
N GLY A 60 -14.11 6.73 14.43
CA GLY A 60 -13.52 6.15 15.65
C GLY A 60 -12.01 5.95 15.58
N ALA A 61 -11.41 5.76 14.42
CA ALA A 61 -9.95 5.69 14.34
C ALA A 61 -9.30 7.06 14.47
N ARG A 62 -8.14 7.13 15.15
CA ARG A 62 -7.38 8.35 15.37
C ARG A 62 -5.89 8.10 15.20
N VAL A 63 -5.17 9.11 14.75
CA VAL A 63 -3.71 9.13 14.82
C VAL A 63 -3.32 9.33 16.29
N GLY A 64 -2.59 8.38 16.84
CA GLY A 64 -2.10 8.39 18.23
C GLY A 64 -0.71 9.02 18.38
N GLY A 65 0.05 9.12 17.27
CA GLY A 65 1.40 9.67 17.30
C GLY A 65 2.12 9.51 15.96
N GLY A 66 3.33 10.02 15.90
CA GLY A 66 4.17 9.99 14.70
C GLY A 66 4.12 11.27 13.88
N SER A 67 4.68 11.23 12.68
CA SER A 67 4.76 12.34 11.74
C SER A 67 4.56 11.83 10.32
N VAL A 68 3.87 12.63 9.48
CA VAL A 68 3.71 12.39 8.04
C VAL A 68 4.10 13.65 7.30
N ARG A 69 5.19 13.61 6.56
CA ARG A 69 5.72 14.78 5.85
C ARG A 69 5.73 14.57 4.36
N LEU A 70 5.25 15.57 3.64
CA LEU A 70 5.34 15.66 2.18
C LEU A 70 6.30 16.81 1.83
N ALA A 71 7.42 16.50 1.20
CA ALA A 71 8.46 17.50 0.89
C ALA A 71 8.88 18.35 2.12
N GLY A 72 9.00 17.71 3.28
CA GLY A 72 9.34 18.35 4.56
C GLY A 72 8.17 19.02 5.28
N ARG A 73 7.00 19.15 4.65
CA ARG A 73 5.79 19.73 5.28
C ARG A 73 5.02 18.67 6.03
N GLU A 74 4.74 18.93 7.32
CA GLU A 74 3.90 18.04 8.14
C GLU A 74 2.45 18.05 7.65
N LEU A 75 1.84 16.86 7.53
CA LEU A 75 0.45 16.67 7.11
C LEU A 75 -0.49 16.37 8.28
N LEU A 76 0.02 15.77 9.37
CA LEU A 76 -0.81 15.47 10.53
C LEU A 76 -1.25 16.76 11.22
N GLY A 77 -2.53 16.82 11.56
CA GLY A 77 -3.09 18.00 12.22
C GLY A 77 -3.37 19.20 11.32
N LEU A 78 -3.15 19.07 10.00
CA LEU A 78 -3.56 20.12 9.06
C LEU A 78 -5.08 20.33 9.09
N PRO A 79 -5.55 21.57 8.94
CA PRO A 79 -6.97 21.85 8.79
C PRO A 79 -7.51 21.22 7.51
N GLU A 80 -8.79 20.84 7.50
CA GLU A 80 -9.45 20.14 6.39
C GLU A 80 -9.27 20.84 5.03
N ARG A 81 -9.28 22.18 5.01
CA ARG A 81 -9.04 22.96 3.79
C ARG A 81 -7.68 22.66 3.15
N GLU A 82 -6.65 22.47 3.97
CA GLU A 82 -5.29 22.18 3.50
C GLU A 82 -5.14 20.72 3.11
N LEU A 83 -5.75 19.80 3.88
CA LEU A 83 -5.79 18.39 3.53
C LEU A 83 -6.51 18.13 2.19
N ARG A 84 -7.57 18.88 1.88
CA ARG A 84 -8.23 18.80 0.56
C ARG A 84 -7.31 19.16 -0.60
N ALA A 85 -6.40 20.09 -0.40
CA ALA A 85 -5.40 20.44 -1.42
C ALA A 85 -4.35 19.32 -1.60
N VAL A 86 -4.05 18.56 -0.54
CA VAL A 86 -3.13 17.40 -0.60
C VAL A 86 -3.81 16.21 -1.27
N ARG A 87 -5.06 15.89 -0.87
CA ARG A 87 -5.85 14.79 -1.42
C ARG A 87 -6.15 15.03 -2.90
N GLY A 88 -5.63 14.18 -3.77
CA GLY A 88 -5.76 14.28 -5.23
C GLY A 88 -4.85 15.33 -5.88
N GLY A 89 -4.49 16.44 -5.20
CA GLY A 89 -3.60 17.46 -5.75
C GLY A 89 -2.12 17.13 -5.60
N ALA A 90 -1.71 16.55 -4.49
CA ALA A 90 -0.32 16.16 -4.23
C ALA A 90 -0.16 14.65 -4.08
N ILE A 91 -1.15 13.98 -3.50
CA ILE A 91 -1.20 12.53 -3.29
C ILE A 91 -2.53 12.01 -3.83
N GLY A 92 -2.49 11.17 -4.87
CA GLY A 92 -3.63 10.41 -5.37
C GLY A 92 -3.84 9.13 -4.55
N LEU A 93 -5.08 8.66 -4.46
CA LEU A 93 -5.42 7.40 -3.81
C LEU A 93 -6.31 6.55 -4.73
N VAL A 94 -5.91 5.31 -4.93
CA VAL A 94 -6.73 4.27 -5.56
C VAL A 94 -7.19 3.32 -4.47
N PHE A 95 -8.50 3.22 -4.30
CA PHE A 95 -9.14 2.37 -3.29
C PHE A 95 -9.20 0.91 -3.73
N GLN A 96 -9.24 0.01 -2.77
CA GLN A 96 -9.30 -1.44 -2.96
C GLN A 96 -10.54 -1.89 -3.76
N GLU A 97 -11.70 -1.25 -3.55
CA GLU A 97 -12.96 -1.64 -4.20
C GLU A 97 -13.41 -0.58 -5.22
N PRO A 98 -13.26 -0.82 -6.52
CA PRO A 98 -13.63 0.16 -7.55
C PRO A 98 -15.12 0.56 -7.55
N LEU A 99 -16.02 -0.37 -7.22
CA LEU A 99 -17.46 -0.08 -7.23
C LEU A 99 -17.89 0.83 -6.09
N SER A 100 -17.22 0.75 -4.95
CA SER A 100 -17.52 1.63 -3.80
C SER A 100 -16.96 3.04 -3.98
N ALA A 101 -15.90 3.19 -4.78
CA ALA A 101 -15.24 4.46 -5.03
C ALA A 101 -15.87 5.27 -6.18
N LEU A 102 -16.60 4.62 -7.10
CA LEU A 102 -17.28 5.27 -8.23
C LEU A 102 -18.75 5.53 -7.89
N ASN A 103 -19.25 6.74 -8.20
CA ASN A 103 -20.64 7.05 -8.03
C ASN A 103 -21.48 6.33 -9.12
N PRO A 104 -22.35 5.34 -8.76
CA PRO A 104 -23.04 4.50 -9.73
C PRO A 104 -24.08 5.24 -10.59
N VAL A 105 -24.58 6.40 -10.15
CA VAL A 105 -25.61 7.18 -10.84
C VAL A 105 -25.04 8.28 -11.74
N LEU A 106 -23.73 8.47 -11.75
CA LEU A 106 -23.06 9.44 -12.60
C LEU A 106 -22.26 8.73 -13.71
N THR A 107 -22.25 9.34 -14.90
CA THR A 107 -21.39 8.88 -16.00
C THR A 107 -19.92 9.11 -15.65
N ILE A 108 -19.02 8.31 -16.23
CA ILE A 108 -17.57 8.45 -16.04
C ILE A 108 -17.10 9.85 -16.39
N GLY A 109 -17.53 10.39 -17.53
CA GLY A 109 -17.14 11.73 -17.97
C GLY A 109 -17.58 12.85 -17.00
N ARG A 110 -18.70 12.66 -16.29
CA ARG A 110 -19.09 13.61 -15.24
C ARG A 110 -18.16 13.54 -14.04
N GLN A 111 -17.83 12.34 -13.58
CA GLN A 111 -16.95 12.13 -12.43
C GLN A 111 -15.53 12.66 -12.72
N VAL A 112 -14.99 12.43 -13.92
CA VAL A 112 -13.68 12.96 -14.34
C VAL A 112 -13.69 14.49 -14.36
N ARG A 113 -14.73 15.13 -14.92
CA ARG A 113 -14.84 16.58 -14.91
C ARG A 113 -14.93 17.17 -13.51
N GLU A 114 -15.64 16.51 -12.60
CA GLU A 114 -15.72 16.92 -11.19
C GLU A 114 -14.34 16.80 -10.51
N ALA A 115 -13.62 15.70 -10.73
CA ALA A 115 -12.27 15.49 -10.18
C ALA A 115 -11.27 16.55 -10.69
N LEU A 116 -11.25 16.84 -11.99
CA LEU A 116 -10.40 17.87 -12.57
C LEU A 116 -10.66 19.26 -11.96
N ARG A 117 -11.93 19.63 -11.79
CA ARG A 117 -12.32 20.93 -11.25
C ARG A 117 -12.15 21.04 -9.73
N ALA A 118 -12.08 19.93 -9.03
CA ALA A 118 -11.87 19.93 -7.58
C ALA A 118 -10.52 20.52 -7.17
N HIS A 119 -9.51 20.38 -8.02
CA HIS A 119 -8.12 20.79 -7.71
C HIS A 119 -7.61 21.94 -8.59
N ARG A 120 -8.31 22.25 -9.71
CA ARG A 120 -7.79 23.19 -10.71
C ARG A 120 -8.93 24.05 -11.27
N SER A 121 -8.67 25.35 -11.41
CA SER A 121 -9.59 26.29 -12.06
C SER A 121 -9.42 26.17 -13.58
N LEU A 122 -10.14 25.25 -14.21
CA LEU A 122 -10.04 24.95 -15.64
C LEU A 122 -11.24 25.48 -16.41
N SER A 123 -10.99 26.05 -17.61
CA SER A 123 -12.03 26.35 -18.58
C SER A 123 -12.66 25.07 -19.13
N ARG A 124 -13.78 25.21 -19.83
CA ARG A 124 -14.45 24.06 -20.48
C ARG A 124 -13.55 23.36 -21.49
N GLU A 125 -12.79 24.10 -22.27
CA GLU A 125 -11.85 23.59 -23.25
C GLU A 125 -10.68 22.87 -22.60
N GLN A 126 -10.10 23.46 -21.56
CA GLN A 126 -9.03 22.82 -20.79
C GLN A 126 -9.48 21.51 -20.16
N VAL A 127 -10.70 21.45 -19.60
CA VAL A 127 -11.26 20.20 -19.07
C VAL A 127 -11.37 19.13 -20.15
N ALA A 128 -11.77 19.49 -21.39
CA ALA A 128 -11.86 18.54 -22.50
C ALA A 128 -10.48 18.00 -22.90
N THR A 129 -9.48 18.88 -23.02
CA THR A 129 -8.09 18.50 -23.33
C THR A 129 -7.51 17.59 -22.24
N GLU A 130 -7.58 18.00 -20.97
CA GLU A 130 -7.08 17.20 -19.84
C GLU A 130 -7.79 15.84 -19.74
N THR A 131 -9.11 15.80 -20.05
CA THR A 131 -9.85 14.52 -20.08
C THR A 131 -9.31 13.60 -21.16
N SER A 132 -8.97 14.12 -22.35
CA SER A 132 -8.37 13.34 -23.44
C SER A 132 -6.99 12.82 -23.04
N GLU A 133 -6.12 13.68 -22.48
CA GLU A 133 -4.79 13.28 -22.01
C GLU A 133 -4.88 12.17 -20.94
N LEU A 134 -5.81 12.30 -20.00
CA LEU A 134 -6.03 11.28 -18.97
C LEU A 134 -6.54 9.95 -19.55
N LEU A 135 -7.42 9.98 -20.56
CA LEU A 135 -7.87 8.77 -21.26
C LEU A 135 -6.71 8.05 -21.94
N ASP A 136 -5.86 8.82 -22.62
CA ASP A 136 -4.67 8.28 -23.30
C ASP A 136 -3.70 7.67 -22.29
N LEU A 137 -3.42 8.36 -21.17
CA LEU A 137 -2.55 7.87 -20.09
C LEU A 137 -3.02 6.53 -19.50
N VAL A 138 -4.33 6.32 -19.36
CA VAL A 138 -4.87 5.06 -18.81
C VAL A 138 -5.35 4.09 -19.88
N ALA A 139 -5.09 4.39 -21.15
CA ALA A 139 -5.48 3.57 -22.32
C ALA A 139 -6.98 3.20 -22.32
N LEU A 140 -7.86 4.21 -22.16
CA LEU A 140 -9.31 4.06 -22.21
C LEU A 140 -9.89 4.80 -23.44
N PRO A 141 -10.84 4.20 -24.17
CA PRO A 141 -11.48 4.86 -25.30
C PRO A 141 -12.48 5.92 -24.85
N VAL A 142 -12.55 7.04 -25.60
CA VAL A 142 -13.39 8.21 -25.29
C VAL A 142 -14.87 7.87 -25.10
N ARG A 143 -15.40 6.86 -25.79
CA ARG A 143 -16.80 6.42 -25.66
C ARG A 143 -17.20 6.02 -24.23
N LEU A 144 -16.24 5.61 -23.38
CA LEU A 144 -16.53 5.23 -21.99
C LEU A 144 -16.90 6.42 -21.12
N LEU A 145 -16.67 7.65 -21.55
CA LEU A 145 -17.09 8.85 -20.80
C LEU A 145 -18.62 8.94 -20.63
N GLU A 146 -19.40 8.36 -21.56
CA GLU A 146 -20.86 8.33 -21.50
C GLU A 146 -21.41 7.12 -20.71
N SER A 147 -20.53 6.18 -20.38
CA SER A 147 -20.91 4.98 -19.62
C SER A 147 -21.03 5.26 -18.12
N HIS A 148 -21.81 4.41 -17.45
CA HIS A 148 -21.88 4.36 -15.99
C HIS A 148 -20.97 3.24 -15.45
N PRO A 149 -20.53 3.29 -14.17
CA PRO A 149 -19.61 2.32 -13.60
C PRO A 149 -20.01 0.85 -13.78
N HIS A 150 -21.30 0.54 -13.68
CA HIS A 150 -21.82 -0.83 -13.82
C HIS A 150 -21.69 -1.40 -15.24
N GLN A 151 -21.51 -0.55 -16.25
CA GLN A 151 -21.37 -0.95 -17.66
C GLN A 151 -19.90 -1.29 -18.03
N LEU A 152 -18.95 -1.05 -17.13
CA LEU A 152 -17.52 -1.25 -17.34
C LEU A 152 -17.07 -2.63 -16.85
N SER A 153 -16.06 -3.22 -17.51
CA SER A 153 -15.34 -4.39 -16.97
C SER A 153 -14.52 -4.02 -15.72
N GLY A 154 -14.06 -5.01 -14.95
CA GLY A 154 -13.23 -4.79 -13.77
C GLY A 154 -11.98 -3.98 -14.08
N GLY A 155 -11.24 -4.34 -15.12
CA GLY A 155 -10.04 -3.61 -15.56
C GLY A 155 -10.32 -2.20 -16.06
N GLN A 156 -11.47 -1.98 -16.73
CA GLN A 156 -11.88 -0.63 -17.13
C GLN A 156 -12.21 0.24 -15.92
N ARG A 157 -12.91 -0.29 -14.92
CA ARG A 157 -13.17 0.43 -13.66
C ARG A 157 -11.89 0.81 -12.95
N GLN A 158 -10.93 -0.11 -12.90
CA GLN A 158 -9.63 0.16 -12.26
C GLN A 158 -8.86 1.26 -13.00
N ARG A 159 -8.85 1.25 -14.33
CA ARG A 159 -8.25 2.34 -15.13
C ARG A 159 -8.97 3.68 -14.93
N VAL A 160 -10.29 3.68 -14.75
CA VAL A 160 -11.06 4.89 -14.39
C VAL A 160 -10.66 5.40 -13.00
N LEU A 161 -10.46 4.54 -12.00
CA LEU A 161 -9.97 4.97 -10.70
C LEU A 161 -8.58 5.58 -10.77
N LEU A 162 -7.67 4.99 -11.54
CA LEU A 162 -6.36 5.58 -11.81
C LEU A 162 -6.50 6.95 -12.47
N MET A 163 -7.36 7.08 -13.48
CA MET A 163 -7.66 8.34 -14.15
C MET A 163 -8.14 9.42 -13.16
N LEU A 164 -9.05 9.08 -12.26
CA LEU A 164 -9.55 10.00 -11.23
C LEU A 164 -8.47 10.38 -10.21
N ALA A 165 -7.65 9.42 -9.78
CA ALA A 165 -6.55 9.66 -8.86
C ALA A 165 -5.46 10.56 -9.46
N LEU A 166 -5.30 10.55 -10.78
CA LEU A 166 -4.33 11.37 -11.53
C LEU A 166 -4.87 12.75 -11.95
N ALA A 167 -6.17 13.01 -11.81
CA ALA A 167 -6.82 14.24 -12.29
C ALA A 167 -6.23 15.53 -11.70
N GLY A 168 -5.72 15.48 -10.47
CA GLY A 168 -5.03 16.60 -9.82
C GLY A 168 -3.54 16.73 -10.17
N ARG A 169 -2.99 15.84 -10.99
CA ARG A 169 -1.56 15.72 -11.32
C ARG A 169 -0.69 15.55 -10.06
N PRO A 170 -0.97 14.53 -9.22
CA PRO A 170 -0.25 14.32 -7.97
C PRO A 170 1.21 13.91 -8.24
N SER A 171 2.08 14.14 -7.26
CA SER A 171 3.46 13.63 -7.27
C SER A 171 3.57 12.22 -6.69
N PHE A 172 2.58 11.80 -5.91
CA PHE A 172 2.52 10.48 -5.27
C PHE A 172 1.18 9.80 -5.49
N LEU A 173 1.21 8.48 -5.62
CA LEU A 173 0.04 7.63 -5.73
C LEU A 173 0.08 6.53 -4.67
N LEU A 174 -0.95 6.45 -3.84
CA LEU A 174 -1.19 5.33 -2.94
C LEU A 174 -2.15 4.37 -3.66
N ALA A 175 -1.68 3.19 -4.03
CA ALA A 175 -2.48 2.19 -4.73
C ALA A 175 -2.78 1.03 -3.76
N ASP A 176 -3.98 1.04 -3.17
CA ASP A 176 -4.40 0.04 -2.19
C ASP A 176 -5.08 -1.14 -2.90
N GLU A 177 -4.36 -2.25 -2.97
CA GLU A 177 -4.76 -3.50 -3.64
C GLU A 177 -5.33 -3.29 -5.06
N PRO A 178 -4.63 -2.58 -5.96
CA PRO A 178 -5.18 -2.12 -7.23
C PRO A 178 -5.48 -3.25 -8.22
N THR A 179 -5.10 -4.48 -7.91
CA THR A 179 -5.29 -5.65 -8.79
C THR A 179 -6.17 -6.73 -8.17
N THR A 180 -6.69 -6.53 -6.95
CA THR A 180 -7.55 -7.50 -6.28
C THR A 180 -8.83 -7.73 -7.09
N ALA A 181 -9.26 -8.99 -7.17
CA ALA A 181 -10.42 -9.47 -7.93
C ALA A 181 -10.35 -9.27 -9.46
N LEU A 182 -9.15 -9.06 -10.01
CA LEU A 182 -8.89 -9.07 -11.45
C LEU A 182 -8.28 -10.42 -11.87
N ASP A 183 -8.53 -10.82 -13.11
CA ASP A 183 -7.82 -11.96 -13.69
C ASP A 183 -6.33 -11.64 -13.93
N VAL A 184 -5.49 -12.67 -14.04
CA VAL A 184 -4.04 -12.55 -14.14
C VAL A 184 -3.60 -11.64 -15.31
N THR A 185 -4.31 -11.71 -16.44
CA THR A 185 -3.99 -10.90 -17.63
C THR A 185 -4.27 -9.43 -17.39
N VAL A 186 -5.42 -9.12 -16.80
CA VAL A 186 -5.80 -7.73 -16.48
C VAL A 186 -4.92 -7.20 -15.35
N GLN A 187 -4.57 -8.02 -14.34
CA GLN A 187 -3.61 -7.67 -13.30
C GLN A 187 -2.27 -7.22 -13.91
N ALA A 188 -1.68 -8.03 -14.81
CA ALA A 188 -0.43 -7.68 -15.46
C ALA A 188 -0.53 -6.36 -16.25
N GLN A 189 -1.66 -6.09 -16.92
CA GLN A 189 -1.90 -4.83 -17.62
C GLN A 189 -1.98 -3.62 -16.69
N ILE A 190 -2.60 -3.74 -15.51
CA ILE A 190 -2.67 -2.66 -14.52
C ILE A 190 -1.28 -2.38 -13.92
N LEU A 191 -0.50 -3.42 -13.63
CA LEU A 191 0.87 -3.26 -13.12
C LEU A 191 1.79 -2.60 -14.15
N ALA A 192 1.71 -3.00 -15.41
CA ALA A 192 2.42 -2.36 -16.52
C ALA A 192 2.04 -0.88 -16.65
N LEU A 193 0.73 -0.57 -16.57
CA LEU A 193 0.26 0.82 -16.58
C LEU A 193 0.83 1.63 -15.41
N LEU A 194 0.86 1.09 -14.19
CA LEU A 194 1.47 1.78 -13.04
C LEU A 194 2.97 2.03 -13.26
N ALA A 195 3.70 1.07 -13.85
CA ALA A 195 5.11 1.23 -14.18
C ALA A 195 5.34 2.32 -15.24
N ASP A 196 4.47 2.41 -16.25
CA ASP A 196 4.50 3.46 -17.28
C ASP A 196 4.20 4.83 -16.67
N LEU A 197 3.15 4.96 -15.88
CA LEU A 197 2.80 6.19 -15.16
C LEU A 197 3.94 6.69 -14.26
N ARG A 198 4.59 5.77 -13.53
CA ARG A 198 5.78 6.11 -12.75
C ARG A 198 6.88 6.71 -13.61
N ARG A 199 7.17 6.09 -14.76
CA ARG A 199 8.26 6.51 -15.66
C ARG A 199 7.95 7.83 -16.36
N GLU A 200 6.73 7.99 -16.87
CA GLU A 200 6.33 9.14 -17.69
C GLU A 200 6.07 10.39 -16.84
N LEU A 201 5.45 10.22 -15.68
CA LEU A 201 5.07 11.32 -14.79
C LEU A 201 6.04 11.57 -13.64
N GLY A 202 7.07 10.72 -13.47
CA GLY A 202 7.95 10.78 -12.31
C GLY A 202 7.23 10.48 -10.98
N LEU A 203 6.15 9.70 -11.03
CA LEU A 203 5.23 9.46 -9.93
C LEU A 203 5.85 8.53 -8.87
N GLY A 204 5.87 8.92 -7.61
CA GLY A 204 6.17 8.02 -6.50
C GLY A 204 4.95 7.15 -6.21
N ILE A 205 5.09 5.82 -6.23
CA ILE A 205 3.96 4.89 -6.05
C ILE A 205 4.18 4.02 -4.80
N LEU A 206 3.27 4.09 -3.83
CA LEU A 206 3.16 3.12 -2.76
C LEU A 206 2.14 2.05 -3.17
N LEU A 207 2.64 0.88 -3.53
CA LEU A 207 1.84 -0.27 -3.93
C LEU A 207 1.54 -1.14 -2.70
N ILE A 208 0.31 -1.11 -2.25
CA ILE A 208 -0.17 -1.91 -1.13
C ILE A 208 -0.79 -3.19 -1.68
N THR A 209 -0.29 -4.33 -1.23
CA THR A 209 -0.78 -5.64 -1.67
C THR A 209 -0.46 -6.72 -0.65
N HIS A 210 -1.18 -7.84 -0.72
CA HIS A 210 -0.83 -9.07 -0.02
C HIS A 210 -0.05 -10.05 -0.93
N ASP A 211 0.10 -9.73 -2.21
CA ASP A 211 0.78 -10.59 -3.19
C ASP A 211 2.25 -10.18 -3.35
N LEU A 212 3.14 -11.03 -2.84
CA LEU A 212 4.58 -10.84 -2.97
C LEU A 212 5.08 -11.00 -4.42
N ALA A 213 4.40 -11.77 -5.28
CA ALA A 213 4.80 -11.90 -6.67
C ALA A 213 4.65 -10.56 -7.40
N VAL A 214 3.57 -9.84 -7.13
CA VAL A 214 3.35 -8.48 -7.63
C VAL A 214 4.47 -7.53 -7.21
N VAL A 215 4.91 -7.63 -5.94
CA VAL A 215 6.01 -6.80 -5.42
C VAL A 215 7.34 -7.16 -6.07
N ALA A 216 7.60 -8.45 -6.29
CA ALA A 216 8.82 -8.93 -6.95
C ALA A 216 8.99 -8.34 -8.35
N GLU A 217 7.90 -8.23 -9.11
CA GLU A 217 7.90 -7.75 -10.49
C GLU A 217 7.90 -6.21 -10.61
N SER A 218 7.27 -5.52 -9.65
CA SER A 218 6.93 -4.10 -9.82
C SER A 218 7.74 -3.15 -8.95
N CYS A 219 8.26 -3.59 -7.79
CA CYS A 219 8.84 -2.71 -6.78
C CYS A 219 10.36 -2.82 -6.69
N SER A 220 11.03 -1.69 -6.41
CA SER A 220 12.47 -1.66 -6.15
C SER A 220 12.83 -2.13 -4.74
N ARG A 221 11.98 -1.78 -3.77
CA ARG A 221 12.09 -2.18 -2.36
C ARG A 221 10.70 -2.35 -1.75
N ALA A 222 10.63 -2.97 -0.59
CA ALA A 222 9.38 -3.20 0.10
C ALA A 222 9.50 -3.08 1.62
N TYR A 223 8.36 -2.81 2.22
CA TYR A 223 8.10 -2.88 3.65
C TYR A 223 7.17 -4.06 3.91
N VAL A 224 7.54 -4.93 4.83
CA VAL A 224 6.72 -6.06 5.26
C VAL A 224 6.05 -5.71 6.58
N MET A 225 4.72 -5.72 6.59
CA MET A 225 3.92 -5.31 7.74
C MET A 225 3.22 -6.50 8.39
N TYR A 226 3.36 -6.63 9.70
CA TYR A 226 2.69 -7.64 10.51
C TYR A 226 2.12 -7.01 11.79
N ALA A 227 0.85 -7.26 12.09
CA ALA A 227 0.17 -6.79 13.30
C ALA A 227 0.43 -5.29 13.61
N GLY A 228 0.34 -4.45 12.59
CA GLY A 228 0.50 -2.99 12.70
C GLY A 228 1.93 -2.47 12.63
N GLU A 229 2.95 -3.31 12.56
CA GLU A 229 4.36 -2.91 12.55
C GLU A 229 5.07 -3.28 11.26
N ILE A 230 6.03 -2.45 10.85
CA ILE A 230 7.00 -2.82 9.82
C ILE A 230 8.02 -3.77 10.45
N VAL A 231 7.91 -5.06 10.15
CA VAL A 231 8.77 -6.09 10.70
C VAL A 231 10.04 -6.31 9.90
N GLU A 232 10.01 -5.97 8.61
CA GLU A 232 11.17 -6.01 7.73
C GLU A 232 11.04 -4.99 6.62
N GLU A 233 12.15 -4.41 6.18
CA GLU A 233 12.23 -3.55 5.01
C GLU A 233 13.53 -3.81 4.25
N GLY A 234 13.51 -3.65 2.94
CA GLY A 234 14.73 -3.83 2.15
C GLY A 234 14.51 -3.76 0.65
N PRO A 235 15.60 -3.75 -0.13
CA PRO A 235 15.53 -3.97 -1.57
C PRO A 235 14.85 -5.32 -1.88
N VAL A 236 13.94 -5.33 -2.85
CA VAL A 236 13.17 -6.55 -3.21
C VAL A 236 14.08 -7.75 -3.49
N PRO A 237 15.17 -7.65 -4.28
CA PRO A 237 16.06 -8.79 -4.50
C PRO A 237 16.66 -9.36 -3.20
N VAL A 238 16.94 -8.51 -2.21
CA VAL A 238 17.52 -8.93 -0.91
C VAL A 238 16.44 -9.59 -0.05
N LEU A 239 15.26 -8.98 0.07
CA LEU A 239 14.14 -9.55 0.83
C LEU A 239 13.75 -10.93 0.32
N PHE A 240 13.78 -11.15 -1.01
CA PHE A 240 13.38 -12.41 -1.62
C PHE A 240 14.46 -13.49 -1.54
N SER A 241 15.74 -13.12 -1.58
CA SER A 241 16.84 -14.08 -1.53
C SER A 241 17.29 -14.41 -0.11
N THR A 242 17.30 -13.41 0.77
CA THR A 242 17.86 -13.52 2.13
C THR A 242 17.01 -12.75 3.15
N PRO A 243 15.74 -13.16 3.36
CA PRO A 243 14.85 -12.52 4.34
C PRO A 243 15.45 -12.59 5.74
N GLY A 244 15.33 -11.52 6.50
CA GLY A 244 15.82 -11.42 7.88
C GLY A 244 14.72 -11.63 8.94
N HIS A 245 13.45 -11.74 8.54
CA HIS A 245 12.34 -11.99 9.46
C HIS A 245 11.66 -13.32 9.15
N PRO A 246 11.35 -14.18 10.14
CA PRO A 246 10.70 -15.47 9.92
C PRO A 246 9.33 -15.35 9.25
N TYR A 247 8.60 -14.27 9.48
CA TYR A 247 7.35 -13.99 8.79
C TYR A 247 7.55 -13.79 7.28
N THR A 248 8.51 -12.96 6.88
CA THR A 248 8.86 -12.75 5.46
C THR A 248 9.28 -14.05 4.80
N ALA A 249 10.14 -14.83 5.48
CA ALA A 249 10.55 -16.17 5.01
C ALA A 249 9.35 -17.09 4.82
N GLY A 250 8.39 -17.09 5.76
CA GLY A 250 7.16 -17.86 5.67
C GLY A 250 6.26 -17.46 4.51
N LEU A 251 6.09 -16.15 4.28
CA LEU A 251 5.33 -15.64 3.15
C LEU A 251 5.97 -16.04 1.80
N LEU A 252 7.29 -15.95 1.70
CA LEU A 252 8.04 -16.36 0.50
C LEU A 252 7.97 -17.86 0.25
N ALA A 253 8.00 -18.68 1.30
CA ALA A 253 7.86 -20.12 1.20
C ALA A 253 6.47 -20.55 0.73
N ALA A 254 5.45 -19.72 0.97
CA ALA A 254 4.07 -19.95 0.52
C ALA A 254 3.85 -19.61 -0.96
N LEU A 255 4.79 -18.95 -1.63
CA LEU A 255 4.68 -18.63 -3.06
C LEU A 255 4.78 -19.90 -3.91
N PRO A 256 3.87 -20.11 -4.89
CA PRO A 256 3.98 -21.21 -5.84
C PRO A 256 5.26 -21.06 -6.67
N ARG A 257 6.08 -22.12 -6.74
CA ARG A 257 7.27 -22.17 -7.61
C ARG A 257 6.92 -22.83 -8.92
N LEU A 258 7.09 -22.12 -10.02
CA LEU A 258 6.94 -22.67 -11.36
C LEU A 258 8.01 -23.75 -11.60
N GLY A 259 7.59 -24.96 -12.03
CA GLY A 259 8.50 -26.05 -12.43
C GLY A 259 8.85 -27.05 -11.34
N GLU A 260 8.50 -26.85 -10.10
CA GLU A 260 8.51 -27.97 -9.15
C GLU A 260 7.27 -28.83 -9.42
N PRO A 261 7.44 -30.16 -9.75
CA PRO A 261 6.30 -31.05 -9.86
C PRO A 261 5.56 -30.98 -8.54
N GLY A 262 4.29 -30.55 -8.59
CA GLY A 262 3.49 -30.31 -7.41
C GLY A 262 3.69 -31.44 -6.39
N ARG A 263 4.31 -31.13 -5.27
CA ARG A 263 4.14 -31.92 -4.09
C ARG A 263 2.63 -32.06 -3.91
N ARG A 264 2.10 -33.26 -4.13
CA ARG A 264 0.76 -33.62 -3.68
C ARG A 264 0.77 -33.52 -2.14
N GLY A 265 0.65 -32.31 -1.64
CA GLY A 265 0.76 -31.94 -0.24
C GLY A 265 0.38 -30.49 -0.06
N GLU A 266 0.04 -30.11 1.15
CA GLU A 266 -0.34 -28.75 1.52
C GLU A 266 0.74 -27.73 1.10
N LEU A 267 0.33 -26.66 0.44
CA LEU A 267 1.23 -25.52 0.20
C LEU A 267 1.73 -25.01 1.56
N PRO A 268 3.05 -24.74 1.69
CA PRO A 268 3.56 -24.16 2.91
C PRO A 268 2.81 -22.85 3.20
N ALA A 269 2.15 -22.76 4.30
CA ALA A 269 1.46 -21.56 4.75
C ALA A 269 2.05 -21.10 6.08
N VAL A 270 2.02 -19.80 6.34
CA VAL A 270 2.35 -19.30 7.68
C VAL A 270 1.27 -19.79 8.66
N PRO A 271 1.60 -20.63 9.64
CA PRO A 271 0.59 -21.26 10.49
C PRO A 271 -0.16 -20.23 11.35
N GLY A 272 -1.41 -20.55 11.71
CA GLY A 272 -2.24 -19.72 12.57
C GLY A 272 -2.79 -18.46 11.89
N GLN A 273 -3.30 -17.52 12.71
CA GLN A 273 -3.89 -16.26 12.25
C GLN A 273 -3.03 -15.08 12.68
N VAL A 274 -3.18 -13.94 11.98
CA VAL A 274 -2.56 -12.66 12.39
C VAL A 274 -3.02 -12.32 13.80
N ALA A 275 -2.10 -11.80 14.62
CA ALA A 275 -2.42 -11.40 15.99
C ALA A 275 -3.53 -10.33 16.01
N ASP A 276 -4.57 -10.55 16.82
CA ASP A 276 -5.64 -9.58 17.02
C ASP A 276 -5.07 -8.33 17.72
N PRO A 277 -5.24 -7.13 17.14
CA PRO A 277 -4.75 -5.90 17.76
C PRO A 277 -5.29 -5.65 19.19
N ARG A 278 -6.46 -6.22 19.52
CA ARG A 278 -7.07 -6.12 20.86
C ARG A 278 -6.40 -7.02 21.89
N HIS A 279 -5.70 -8.06 21.44
CA HIS A 279 -5.08 -9.10 22.28
C HIS A 279 -3.69 -9.45 21.75
N LEU A 280 -2.85 -8.42 21.55
CA LEU A 280 -1.49 -8.63 21.09
C LEU A 280 -0.70 -9.44 22.15
N PRO A 281 0.07 -10.43 21.73
CA PRO A 281 0.95 -11.14 22.63
C PRO A 281 2.04 -10.19 23.14
N GLU A 282 2.52 -10.43 24.35
CA GLU A 282 3.71 -9.76 24.87
C GLU A 282 4.94 -10.06 24.01
N GLY A 283 5.92 -9.17 24.02
CA GLY A 283 7.16 -9.32 23.25
C GLY A 283 6.94 -9.18 21.73
N CYS A 284 7.52 -10.11 20.97
CA CYS A 284 7.40 -10.14 19.51
C CYS A 284 5.99 -10.57 19.10
N ALA A 285 5.25 -9.72 18.37
CA ALA A 285 3.88 -10.02 17.94
C ALA A 285 3.77 -11.30 17.08
N PHE A 286 4.85 -11.68 16.40
CA PHE A 286 4.89 -12.90 15.57
C PHE A 286 5.25 -14.16 16.33
N HIS A 287 5.69 -14.10 17.60
CA HIS A 287 6.19 -15.27 18.33
C HIS A 287 5.22 -16.47 18.38
N PRO A 288 3.88 -16.29 18.47
CA PRO A 288 2.97 -17.45 18.54
C PRO A 288 2.95 -18.29 17.24
N ARG A 289 3.33 -17.69 16.11
CA ARG A 289 3.37 -18.33 14.78
C ARG A 289 4.80 -18.68 14.34
N CYS A 290 5.79 -18.28 15.12
CA CYS A 290 7.20 -18.40 14.75
C CYS A 290 7.77 -19.75 15.20
N ALA A 291 8.16 -20.60 14.25
CA ALA A 291 8.81 -21.87 14.56
C ALA A 291 10.18 -21.73 15.27
N ARG A 292 10.76 -20.51 15.26
CA ARG A 292 12.06 -20.16 15.90
C ARG A 292 11.87 -19.41 17.20
N ALA A 293 10.64 -19.30 17.72
CA ALA A 293 10.36 -18.53 18.93
C ALA A 293 11.07 -19.15 20.16
N VAL A 294 11.78 -18.32 20.91
CA VAL A 294 12.39 -18.65 22.19
C VAL A 294 11.79 -17.79 23.29
N GLU A 295 12.14 -18.04 24.55
CA GLU A 295 11.60 -17.33 25.73
C GLU A 295 11.79 -15.80 25.62
N ARG A 296 12.92 -15.34 25.09
CA ARG A 296 13.17 -13.91 24.83
C ARG A 296 12.11 -13.30 23.93
N CYS A 297 11.69 -14.00 22.85
CA CYS A 297 10.66 -13.51 21.91
C CYS A 297 9.29 -13.33 22.58
N ARG A 298 9.03 -14.05 23.68
CA ARG A 298 7.77 -13.97 24.42
C ARG A 298 7.72 -12.78 25.38
N ARG A 299 8.89 -12.29 25.82
CA ARG A 299 9.00 -11.25 26.85
C ARG A 299 9.46 -9.91 26.31
N GLU A 300 10.29 -9.90 25.28
CA GLU A 300 10.91 -8.70 24.75
C GLU A 300 10.41 -8.38 23.35
N HIS A 301 10.16 -7.10 23.09
CA HIS A 301 9.85 -6.60 21.76
C HIS A 301 11.14 -6.35 20.98
N PRO A 302 11.35 -6.95 19.78
CA PRO A 302 12.57 -6.76 19.02
C PRO A 302 12.63 -5.36 18.38
N LEU A 303 13.73 -4.67 18.60
CA LEU A 303 14.04 -3.43 17.87
C LEU A 303 14.55 -3.75 16.45
N PRO A 304 14.40 -2.82 15.48
CA PRO A 304 14.91 -3.02 14.14
C PRO A 304 16.43 -3.09 14.15
N VAL A 305 16.99 -4.15 13.58
CA VAL A 305 18.43 -4.32 13.39
C VAL A 305 18.78 -4.17 11.91
N SER A 306 19.93 -3.54 11.62
CA SER A 306 20.42 -3.41 10.24
C SER A 306 21.12 -4.70 9.81
N LEU A 307 20.75 -5.19 8.63
CA LEU A 307 21.33 -6.38 7.98
C LEU A 307 22.18 -6.03 6.76
N GLY A 308 22.29 -4.75 6.44
CA GLY A 308 23.04 -4.22 5.31
C GLY A 308 22.40 -2.94 4.76
N PRO A 309 22.91 -2.39 3.66
CA PRO A 309 22.40 -1.16 3.09
C PRO A 309 20.90 -1.26 2.76
N GLY A 310 20.09 -0.42 3.40
CA GLY A 310 18.65 -0.36 3.20
C GLY A 310 17.87 -1.61 3.65
N HIS A 311 18.49 -2.59 4.31
CA HIS A 311 17.85 -3.80 4.82
C HIS A 311 17.81 -3.79 6.35
N ARG A 312 16.62 -3.78 6.94
CA ARG A 312 16.39 -3.84 8.39
C ARG A 312 15.31 -4.86 8.73
N SER A 313 15.44 -5.51 9.88
CA SER A 313 14.48 -6.49 10.38
C SER A 313 14.25 -6.35 11.87
N ARG A 314 13.02 -6.53 12.34
CA ARG A 314 12.63 -6.61 13.76
C ARG A 314 12.63 -8.07 14.22
N CYS A 315 13.81 -8.68 14.28
CA CYS A 315 13.97 -10.04 14.78
C CYS A 315 15.27 -10.16 15.58
N PHE A 316 15.24 -10.79 16.76
CA PHE A 316 16.45 -11.05 17.55
C PHE A 316 17.45 -11.97 16.84
N PHE A 317 16.97 -12.76 15.89
CA PHE A 317 17.74 -13.78 15.15
C PHE A 317 17.82 -13.46 13.66
N ALA A 318 17.72 -12.17 13.29
CA ALA A 318 17.63 -11.75 11.90
C ALA A 318 18.79 -12.28 11.02
N GLU A 319 20.03 -12.25 11.52
CA GLU A 319 21.19 -12.78 10.80
C GLU A 319 21.13 -14.31 10.61
N GLN A 320 20.61 -15.03 11.59
CA GLN A 320 20.45 -16.49 11.53
C GLN A 320 19.33 -16.86 10.55
N VAL A 321 18.23 -16.13 10.56
CA VAL A 321 17.14 -16.28 9.57
C VAL A 321 17.66 -16.05 8.17
N ARG A 322 18.41 -14.96 7.96
CA ARG A 322 19.06 -14.63 6.69
C ARG A 322 20.03 -15.70 6.20
N ALA A 323 20.74 -16.34 7.10
CA ALA A 323 21.67 -17.42 6.77
C ALA A 323 20.98 -18.78 6.52
N GLY A 324 19.63 -18.87 6.59
CA GLY A 324 18.88 -20.10 6.45
C GLY A 324 19.06 -21.09 7.61
N ARG A 325 19.54 -20.62 8.76
CA ARG A 325 19.86 -21.44 9.95
C ARG A 325 18.77 -21.37 10.99
#